data_0942ea36f82a0425980951d851d22a35
#
_entry.id   0942ea36f82a0425980951d851d22a35
#
_cell.length_a   1.000
_cell.length_b   1.000
_cell.length_c   1.000
_cell.angle_alpha   90.00
_cell.angle_beta   90.00
_cell.angle_gamma   90.00
#
_symmetry.space_group_name_H-M   'P 1'
#
loop_
_entity.id
_entity.type
_entity.pdbx_description
1 polymer ?
#
loop_
_entity_poly.entity_id
_entity_poly.type
_entity_poly.pdbx_seq_one_letter_code
_entity_poly.pdbx_strand_id
1 'polypeptide(L)'
;MTDSAKVIAVLKDIIAVIEENAQFLTDLDAAIGDNDHGINMARGFKKVGADLPALEGKDIGAILKKAGMDLVSTVGGSSGPLYGTAFMKAGAKAAGKNEIGMEDFLAMMDEAIGGV
;
A
#
# COMPACT_ATOMS: atom_id res chain seq x y z
N MET A 1 14.99 1.56 14.55
CA MET A 1 14.71 2.29 13.29
C MET A 1 14.31 1.31 12.21
N THR A 2 13.40 1.72 11.35
CA THR A 2 12.98 0.93 10.20
C THR A 2 13.58 1.54 8.94
N ASP A 3 14.28 0.73 8.16
CA ASP A 3 14.91 1.17 6.91
C ASP A 3 14.08 0.78 5.68
N SER A 4 14.52 1.23 4.51
CA SER A 4 13.82 0.96 3.25
C SER A 4 13.70 -0.53 2.96
N ALA A 5 14.71 -1.33 3.25
CA ALA A 5 14.67 -2.77 3.03
C ALA A 5 13.57 -3.44 3.85
N LYS A 6 13.38 -2.99 5.11
CA LYS A 6 12.30 -3.50 5.95
C LYS A 6 10.93 -3.07 5.45
N VAL A 7 10.80 -1.85 4.93
CA VAL A 7 9.54 -1.38 4.34
C VAL A 7 9.16 -2.26 3.14
N ILE A 8 10.13 -2.56 2.28
CA ILE A 8 9.89 -3.46 1.14
C ILE A 8 9.48 -4.85 1.63
N ALA A 9 10.14 -5.39 2.65
CA ALA A 9 9.80 -6.69 3.22
C ALA A 9 8.37 -6.71 3.78
N VAL A 10 7.95 -5.65 4.47
CA VAL A 10 6.58 -5.52 4.99
C VAL A 10 5.58 -5.47 3.84
N LEU A 11 5.86 -4.72 2.78
CA LEU A 11 4.98 -4.67 1.61
C LEU A 11 4.84 -6.05 0.95
N LYS A 12 5.93 -6.82 0.86
CA LYS A 12 5.88 -8.19 0.34
C LYS A 12 4.97 -9.07 1.20
N ASP A 13 5.03 -8.94 2.51
CA ASP A 13 4.17 -9.68 3.42
C ASP A 13 2.70 -9.30 3.25
N ILE A 14 2.42 -8.00 3.11
CA ILE A 14 1.06 -7.51 2.86
C ILE A 14 0.52 -8.08 1.55
N ILE A 15 1.33 -8.06 0.49
CA ILE A 15 0.95 -8.60 -0.82
C ILE A 15 0.59 -10.09 -0.69
N ALA A 16 1.42 -10.86 -0.01
CA ALA A 16 1.16 -12.29 0.19
C ALA A 16 -0.15 -12.53 0.92
N VAL A 17 -0.42 -11.78 1.99
CA VAL A 17 -1.66 -11.93 2.76
C VAL A 17 -2.89 -11.56 1.91
N ILE A 18 -2.82 -10.48 1.14
CA ILE A 18 -3.91 -10.08 0.26
C ILE A 18 -4.18 -11.14 -0.80
N GLU A 19 -3.13 -11.68 -1.42
CA GLU A 19 -3.27 -12.72 -2.45
C GLU A 19 -3.87 -14.00 -1.86
N GLU A 20 -3.41 -14.42 -0.68
CA GLU A 20 -3.91 -15.61 0.01
C GLU A 20 -5.38 -15.49 0.40
N ASN A 21 -5.85 -14.28 0.68
CA ASN A 21 -7.21 -14.02 1.14
C ASN A 21 -8.11 -13.39 0.09
N ALA A 22 -7.66 -13.34 -1.18
CA ALA A 22 -8.42 -12.70 -2.24
C ALA A 22 -9.83 -13.29 -2.38
N GLN A 23 -9.95 -14.60 -2.36
CA GLN A 23 -11.27 -15.26 -2.48
C GLN A 23 -12.14 -14.97 -1.27
N PHE A 24 -11.57 -14.99 -0.07
CA PHE A 24 -12.29 -14.68 1.16
C PHE A 24 -12.84 -13.24 1.13
N LEU A 25 -12.01 -12.28 0.70
CA LEU A 25 -12.43 -10.88 0.59
C LEU A 25 -13.54 -10.71 -0.46
N THR A 26 -13.43 -11.42 -1.57
CA THR A 26 -14.44 -11.41 -2.62
C THR A 26 -15.76 -12.00 -2.10
N ASP A 27 -15.69 -13.09 -1.34
CA ASP A 27 -16.87 -13.73 -0.77
C ASP A 27 -17.57 -12.82 0.24
N LEU A 28 -16.81 -12.10 1.06
CA LEU A 28 -17.38 -11.13 1.99
C LEU A 28 -18.10 -10.00 1.24
N ASP A 29 -17.51 -9.53 0.16
CA ASP A 29 -18.07 -8.47 -0.66
C ASP A 29 -19.36 -8.92 -1.39
N ALA A 30 -19.49 -10.21 -1.66
CA ALA A 30 -20.66 -10.76 -2.35
C ALA A 30 -21.97 -10.48 -1.65
N ALA A 31 -21.95 -10.30 -0.32
CA ALA A 31 -23.17 -10.07 0.46
C ALA A 31 -23.77 -8.69 0.23
N ILE A 32 -22.92 -7.65 0.02
CA ILE A 32 -23.37 -6.25 -0.04
C ILE A 32 -22.65 -5.42 -1.12
N GLY A 33 -21.70 -6.00 -1.85
CA GLY A 33 -20.88 -5.29 -2.82
C GLY A 33 -20.91 -5.91 -4.21
N ASP A 34 -19.87 -5.61 -4.98
CA ASP A 34 -19.74 -6.02 -6.38
C ASP A 34 -19.18 -7.43 -6.56
N ASN A 35 -18.85 -8.10 -5.46
CA ASN A 35 -18.26 -9.44 -5.48
C ASN A 35 -16.89 -9.49 -6.16
N ASP A 36 -16.11 -8.42 -6.04
CA ASP A 36 -14.80 -8.32 -6.70
C ASP A 36 -13.69 -7.71 -5.83
N HIS A 37 -13.99 -7.38 -4.56
CA HIS A 37 -13.04 -6.68 -3.69
C HIS A 37 -11.70 -7.42 -3.57
N GLY A 38 -11.74 -8.72 -3.28
CA GLY A 38 -10.51 -9.50 -3.14
C GLY A 38 -9.71 -9.57 -4.44
N ILE A 39 -10.39 -9.74 -5.56
CA ILE A 39 -9.74 -9.79 -6.87
C ILE A 39 -9.10 -8.45 -7.21
N ASN A 40 -9.80 -7.35 -6.97
CA ASN A 40 -9.28 -6.01 -7.24
C ASN A 40 -8.11 -5.67 -6.33
N MET A 41 -8.20 -5.97 -5.04
CA MET A 41 -7.11 -5.74 -4.10
C MET A 41 -5.87 -6.56 -4.46
N ALA A 42 -6.06 -7.84 -4.79
CA ALA A 42 -4.94 -8.69 -5.19
C ALA A 42 -4.27 -8.16 -6.46
N ARG A 43 -5.05 -7.70 -7.44
CA ARG A 43 -4.50 -7.12 -8.66
C ARG A 43 -3.67 -5.87 -8.37
N GLY A 44 -4.19 -4.99 -7.52
CA GLY A 44 -3.49 -3.77 -7.14
C GLY A 44 -2.18 -4.05 -6.42
N PHE A 45 -2.20 -4.91 -5.41
CA PHE A 45 -0.99 -5.27 -4.67
C PHE A 45 -0.01 -6.10 -5.51
N LYS A 46 -0.50 -6.86 -6.48
CA LYS A 46 0.37 -7.54 -7.44
C LYS A 46 1.18 -6.54 -8.26
N LYS A 47 0.55 -5.45 -8.68
CA LYS A 47 1.25 -4.36 -9.38
C LYS A 47 2.32 -3.73 -8.49
N VAL A 48 2.00 -3.47 -7.23
CA VAL A 48 2.98 -2.99 -6.26
C VAL A 48 4.16 -3.96 -6.18
N GLY A 49 3.89 -5.26 -6.08
CA GLY A 49 4.92 -6.29 -6.02
C GLY A 49 5.82 -6.31 -7.25
N ALA A 50 5.24 -6.11 -8.44
CA ALA A 50 5.99 -6.06 -9.68
C ALA A 50 6.96 -4.87 -9.73
N ASP A 51 6.63 -3.77 -9.07
CA ASP A 51 7.46 -2.56 -9.06
C ASP A 51 8.50 -2.53 -7.93
N LEU A 52 8.37 -3.39 -6.90
CA LEU A 52 9.29 -3.39 -5.76
C LEU A 52 10.77 -3.57 -6.14
N PRO A 53 11.15 -4.45 -7.08
CA PRO A 53 12.56 -4.57 -7.45
C PRO A 53 13.19 -3.27 -7.94
N ALA A 54 12.43 -2.44 -8.65
CA ALA A 54 12.90 -1.14 -9.14
C ALA A 54 13.01 -0.11 -8.01
N LEU A 55 12.40 -0.37 -6.86
CA LEU A 55 12.38 0.54 -5.72
C LEU A 55 13.47 0.25 -4.69
N GLU A 56 14.22 -0.83 -4.86
CA GLU A 56 15.33 -1.15 -3.98
C GLU A 56 16.35 -0.01 -4.00
N GLY A 57 16.80 0.42 -2.82
CA GLY A 57 17.71 1.54 -2.69
C GLY A 57 17.06 2.92 -2.73
N LYS A 58 15.76 3.00 -2.97
CA LYS A 58 15.02 4.26 -2.91
C LYS A 58 14.67 4.60 -1.45
N ASP A 59 14.37 5.88 -1.20
CA ASP A 59 13.91 6.29 0.13
C ASP A 59 12.50 5.76 0.41
N ILE A 60 12.13 5.71 1.68
CA ILE A 60 10.84 5.17 2.13
C ILE A 60 9.69 5.94 1.51
N GLY A 61 9.79 7.27 1.42
CA GLY A 61 8.75 8.08 0.80
C GLY A 61 8.49 7.70 -0.65
N ALA A 62 9.55 7.47 -1.43
CA ALA A 62 9.42 7.07 -2.83
C ALA A 62 8.76 5.69 -2.96
N ILE A 63 9.12 4.75 -2.09
CA ILE A 63 8.54 3.40 -2.09
C ILE A 63 7.03 3.47 -1.82
N LEU A 64 6.63 4.16 -0.76
CA LEU A 64 5.23 4.28 -0.39
C LEU A 64 4.41 5.06 -1.41
N LYS A 65 5.00 6.10 -1.97
CA LYS A 65 4.34 6.92 -3.00
C LYS A 65 4.05 6.09 -4.25
N LYS A 66 5.03 5.30 -4.69
CA LYS A 66 4.85 4.42 -5.86
C LYS A 66 3.80 3.35 -5.58
N ALA A 67 3.83 2.74 -4.39
CA ALA A 67 2.81 1.78 -3.99
C ALA A 67 1.42 2.42 -4.04
N GLY A 68 1.27 3.64 -3.53
CA GLY A 68 0.02 4.37 -3.57
C GLY A 68 -0.46 4.65 -4.99
N MET A 69 0.44 5.08 -5.85
CA MET A 69 0.11 5.34 -7.26
C MET A 69 -0.35 4.06 -7.97
N ASP A 70 0.31 2.94 -7.70
CA ASP A 70 -0.08 1.65 -8.29
C ASP A 70 -1.48 1.25 -7.85
N LEU A 71 -1.82 1.44 -6.57
CA LEU A 71 -3.15 1.11 -6.06
C LEU A 71 -4.22 2.01 -6.68
N VAL A 72 -3.98 3.31 -6.79
CA VAL A 72 -4.93 4.22 -7.43
C VAL A 72 -5.21 3.81 -8.87
N SER A 73 -4.17 3.42 -9.61
CA SER A 73 -4.29 3.12 -11.04
C SER A 73 -4.87 1.74 -11.33
N THR A 74 -4.79 0.79 -10.39
CA THR A 74 -5.13 -0.62 -10.67
C THR A 74 -6.28 -1.16 -9.85
N VAL A 75 -6.56 -0.62 -8.65
CA VAL A 75 -7.67 -1.09 -7.82
C VAL A 75 -8.94 -0.32 -8.21
N GLY A 76 -10.00 -1.05 -8.53
CA GLY A 76 -11.27 -0.43 -8.87
C GLY A 76 -12.08 0.02 -7.67
N GLY A 77 -13.17 0.72 -7.94
CA GLY A 77 -14.09 1.19 -6.91
C GLY A 77 -13.49 2.24 -6.00
N SER A 78 -13.94 2.29 -4.76
CA SER A 78 -13.46 3.26 -3.76
C SER A 78 -12.15 2.82 -3.08
N SER A 79 -11.80 1.54 -3.15
CA SER A 79 -10.61 1.00 -2.46
C SER A 79 -9.31 1.55 -3.03
N GLY A 80 -9.22 1.74 -4.34
CA GLY A 80 -8.02 2.30 -4.97
C GLY A 80 -7.70 3.70 -4.46
N PRO A 81 -8.60 4.67 -4.58
CA PRO A 81 -8.39 6.00 -4.04
C PRO A 81 -8.17 6.01 -2.52
N LEU A 82 -8.90 5.18 -1.78
CA LEU A 82 -8.79 5.11 -0.32
C LEU A 82 -7.39 4.66 0.12
N TYR A 83 -6.99 3.46 -0.26
CA TYR A 83 -5.69 2.91 0.13
C TYR A 83 -4.53 3.60 -0.57
N GLY A 84 -4.72 3.94 -1.85
CA GLY A 84 -3.69 4.66 -2.60
C GLY A 84 -3.38 6.01 -2.00
N THR A 85 -4.40 6.76 -1.60
CA THR A 85 -4.23 8.06 -0.95
C THR A 85 -3.50 7.91 0.38
N ALA A 86 -3.88 6.90 1.19
CA ALA A 86 -3.21 6.66 2.46
C ALA A 86 -1.71 6.40 2.26
N PHE A 87 -1.34 5.56 1.31
CA PHE A 87 0.07 5.29 1.00
C PHE A 87 0.79 6.53 0.47
N MET A 88 0.17 7.29 -0.43
CA MET A 88 0.80 8.50 -0.97
C MET A 88 1.01 9.57 0.09
N LYS A 89 0.06 9.77 0.98
CA LYS A 89 0.17 10.77 2.06
C LYS A 89 1.24 10.34 3.07
N ALA A 90 1.27 9.08 3.46
CA ALA A 90 2.32 8.55 4.31
C ALA A 90 3.70 8.70 3.64
N GLY A 91 3.78 8.41 2.34
CA GLY A 91 4.99 8.55 1.56
C GLY A 91 5.48 9.99 1.47
N ALA A 92 4.57 10.93 1.31
CA ALA A 92 4.91 12.36 1.28
C ALA A 92 5.57 12.81 2.59
N LYS A 93 5.08 12.28 3.73
CA LYS A 93 5.63 12.60 5.04
C LYS A 93 7.02 11.99 5.25
N ALA A 94 7.31 10.86 4.60
CA ALA A 94 8.59 10.17 4.68
C ALA A 94 9.53 10.53 3.52
N ALA A 95 9.22 11.55 2.71
CA ALA A 95 10.02 11.91 1.54
C ALA A 95 11.48 12.15 1.90
N GLY A 96 12.39 11.50 1.18
CA GLY A 96 13.83 11.62 1.39
C GLY A 96 14.37 10.82 2.56
N LYS A 97 13.54 10.08 3.30
CA LYS A 97 13.98 9.32 4.47
C LYS A 97 14.31 7.89 4.08
N ASN A 98 15.50 7.44 4.44
CA ASN A 98 15.93 6.04 4.25
C ASN A 98 15.68 5.19 5.49
N GLU A 99 15.40 5.81 6.62
CA GLU A 99 15.05 5.18 7.88
C GLU A 99 13.98 6.00 8.56
N ILE A 100 13.09 5.34 9.29
CA ILE A 100 12.06 6.01 10.09
C ILE A 100 12.08 5.47 11.52
N GLY A 101 11.83 6.37 12.47
CA GLY A 101 11.61 6.00 13.88
C GLY A 101 10.14 6.10 14.22
N MET A 102 9.83 5.97 15.51
CA MET A 102 8.44 5.99 15.98
C MET A 102 7.76 7.33 15.70
N GLU A 103 8.47 8.45 15.87
CA GLU A 103 7.91 9.77 15.61
C GLU A 103 7.52 9.95 14.15
N ASP A 104 8.39 9.49 13.23
CA ASP A 104 8.10 9.52 11.80
C ASP A 104 6.89 8.67 11.48
N PHE A 105 6.84 7.47 12.03
CA PHE A 105 5.73 6.55 11.79
C PHE A 105 4.40 7.15 12.23
N LEU A 106 4.35 7.75 13.42
CA LEU A 106 3.13 8.38 13.92
C LEU A 106 2.70 9.55 13.02
N ALA A 107 3.66 10.38 12.57
CA ALA A 107 3.37 11.48 11.66
C ALA A 107 2.84 10.98 10.31
N MET A 108 3.41 9.87 9.80
CA MET A 108 2.95 9.25 8.56
C MET A 108 1.53 8.73 8.69
N MET A 109 1.19 8.10 9.82
CA MET A 109 -0.17 7.62 10.08
C MET A 109 -1.17 8.77 10.15
N ASP A 110 -0.82 9.86 10.82
CA ASP A 110 -1.66 11.05 10.88
C ASP A 110 -1.95 11.60 9.48
N GLU A 111 -0.93 11.70 8.63
CA GLU A 111 -1.12 12.17 7.25
C GLU A 111 -1.97 11.22 6.44
N ALA A 112 -1.76 9.91 6.59
CA ALA A 112 -2.54 8.90 5.88
C ALA A 112 -4.03 8.99 6.27
N ILE A 113 -4.32 9.08 7.56
CA ILE A 113 -5.69 9.19 8.07
C ILE A 113 -6.33 10.51 7.62
N GLY A 114 -5.60 11.61 7.72
CA GLY A 114 -6.09 12.92 7.33
C GLY A 114 -6.33 13.05 5.82
N GLY A 115 -5.61 12.29 5.00
CA GLY A 115 -5.77 12.29 3.55
C GLY A 115 -6.96 11.47 3.06
N VAL A 116 -7.47 10.60 3.90
CA VAL A 116 -8.60 9.75 3.59
C VAL A 116 -9.88 10.39 4.12
#